data_e4db5eac2e9902f5b00d289046303da2
#
_entry.id   e4db5eac2e9902f5b00d289046303da2
#
_cell.length_a   1.000
_cell.length_b   1.000
_cell.length_c   1.000
_cell.angle_alpha   90.00
_cell.angle_beta   90.00
_cell.angle_gamma   90.00
#
_symmetry.space_group_name_H-M   'P 1'
#
loop_
_entity.id
_entity.type
_entity.pdbx_description
1 polymer ?
#
loop_
_entity_poly.entity_id
_entity_poly.type
_entity_poly.pdbx_seq_one_letter_code
_entity_poly.pdbx_strand_id
1 'polypeptide(L)'
;MREQREETRPLSEIALEIQKEWRRLNYAAVTPVAAMHHLRHINDRYGGNPARAVVRDFLGCSGSWTGPTARRIKAELVGLLEDARRD
;
A
#
# COMPACT_ATOMS: atom_id res chain seq x y z
N MET A 1 -6.10 -22.12 -0.82
CA MET A 1 -6.91 -21.23 -0.94
C MET A 1 -7.04 -20.23 0.09
N ARG A 2 -7.62 -20.54 1.16
CA ARG A 2 -7.75 -19.58 2.17
C ARG A 2 -6.48 -19.18 2.78
N GLU A 3 -5.52 -20.05 2.78
CA GLU A 3 -4.24 -19.77 3.32
C GLU A 3 -3.57 -18.61 2.65
N GLN A 4 -3.79 -18.50 1.35
CA GLN A 4 -3.19 -17.42 0.64
C GLN A 4 -3.73 -16.10 1.08
N ARG A 5 -5.02 -16.07 1.36
CA ARG A 5 -5.61 -14.87 1.81
C ARG A 5 -5.08 -14.44 3.14
N GLU A 6 -4.75 -15.41 3.98
CA GLU A 6 -4.22 -15.10 5.28
C GLU A 6 -2.85 -14.48 5.22
N GLU A 7 -2.13 -14.73 4.13
CA GLU A 7 -0.83 -14.15 3.98
C GLU A 7 -0.87 -12.74 3.50
N THR A 8 -2.02 -12.27 3.08
CA THR A 8 -2.15 -10.92 2.57
C THR A 8 -2.35 -9.98 3.73
N ARG A 9 -1.42 -9.06 3.90
CA ARG A 9 -1.52 -8.11 5.00
C ARG A 9 -2.54 -7.03 4.69
N PRO A 10 -3.27 -6.54 5.69
CA PRO A 10 -4.13 -5.39 5.46
C PRO A 10 -3.31 -4.17 5.07
N LEU A 11 -3.88 -3.31 4.25
CA LEU A 11 -3.18 -2.10 3.84
C LEU A 11 -2.81 -1.24 5.04
N SER A 12 -3.62 -1.25 6.09
CA SER A 12 -3.30 -0.49 7.29
C SER A 12 -2.00 -0.96 7.93
N GLU A 13 -1.75 -2.26 7.87
CA GLU A 13 -0.52 -2.79 8.43
C GLU A 13 0.68 -2.42 7.57
N ILE A 14 0.49 -2.46 6.27
CA ILE A 14 1.56 -2.05 5.35
C ILE A 14 1.89 -0.58 5.57
N ALA A 15 0.86 0.26 5.78
CA ALA A 15 1.08 1.68 6.01
C ALA A 15 1.89 1.92 7.28
N LEU A 16 1.64 1.13 8.32
CA LEU A 16 2.42 1.25 9.54
C LEU A 16 3.89 0.96 9.29
N GLU A 17 4.15 -0.07 8.52
CA GLU A 17 5.53 -0.41 8.22
C GLU A 17 6.19 0.66 7.36
N ILE A 18 5.46 1.21 6.41
CA ILE A 18 6.00 2.29 5.59
C ILE A 18 6.41 3.46 6.46
N GLN A 19 5.55 3.88 7.39
CA GLN A 19 5.86 5.00 8.25
C GLN A 19 7.06 4.72 9.13
N LYS A 20 7.19 3.49 9.58
CA LYS A 20 8.27 3.12 10.45
C LYS A 20 9.60 3.09 9.72
N GLU A 21 9.59 2.59 8.48
CA GLU A 21 10.80 2.38 7.73
C GLU A 21 11.21 3.56 6.86
N TRP A 22 10.25 4.31 6.35
CA TRP A 22 10.54 5.47 5.52
C TRP A 22 10.47 6.70 6.41
N ARG A 23 11.57 6.97 7.10
CA ARG A 23 11.58 8.00 8.13
C ARG A 23 11.44 9.40 7.56
N ARG A 24 11.90 9.61 6.34
CA ARG A 24 11.75 10.90 5.69
C ARG A 24 10.67 10.83 4.65
N LEU A 25 9.49 10.49 5.11
CA LEU A 25 8.36 10.31 4.23
C LEU A 25 8.16 11.54 3.36
N ASN A 26 8.11 11.32 2.05
CA ASN A 26 7.88 12.37 1.09
C ASN A 26 6.54 13.02 1.36
N TYR A 27 6.51 14.36 1.26
CA TYR A 27 5.26 15.07 1.53
C TYR A 27 4.11 14.55 0.66
N ALA A 28 4.40 14.26 -0.61
CA ALA A 28 3.36 13.78 -1.50
C ALA A 28 2.84 12.40 -1.09
N ALA A 29 3.62 11.63 -0.35
CA ALA A 29 3.21 10.30 0.07
C ALA A 29 2.41 10.32 1.37
N VAL A 30 2.37 11.45 2.06
CA VAL A 30 1.68 11.54 3.35
C VAL A 30 0.20 11.20 3.20
N THR A 31 -0.44 11.78 2.20
CA THR A 31 -1.87 11.56 2.00
C THR A 31 -2.22 10.12 1.66
N PRO A 32 -1.56 9.48 0.68
CA PRO A 32 -1.90 8.08 0.43
C PRO A 32 -1.57 7.16 1.59
N VAL A 33 -0.47 7.41 2.32
CA VAL A 33 -0.17 6.57 3.48
C VAL A 33 -1.23 6.74 4.56
N ALA A 34 -1.67 7.98 4.81
CA ALA A 34 -2.71 8.21 5.80
C ALA A 34 -4.01 7.49 5.40
N ALA A 35 -4.35 7.52 4.13
CA ALA A 35 -5.54 6.84 3.67
C ALA A 35 -5.41 5.33 3.84
N MET A 36 -4.22 4.77 3.57
CA MET A 36 -4.01 3.33 3.72
C MET A 36 -4.20 2.86 5.15
N HIS A 37 -3.98 3.75 6.14
CA HIS A 37 -4.22 3.37 7.53
C HIS A 37 -5.68 3.00 7.79
N HIS A 38 -6.58 3.47 6.95
CA HIS A 38 -8.01 3.22 7.12
C HIS A 38 -8.52 2.13 6.17
N LEU A 39 -7.62 1.45 5.48
CA LEU A 39 -8.01 0.45 4.49
C LEU A 39 -7.48 -0.91 4.89
N ARG A 40 -8.24 -1.95 4.55
CA ARG A 40 -7.80 -3.31 4.81
C ARG A 40 -7.52 -4.05 3.52
N HIS A 41 -8.47 -4.05 2.61
CA HIS A 41 -8.34 -4.80 1.36
C HIS A 41 -8.17 -3.86 0.19
N ILE A 42 -7.54 -4.38 -0.85
CA ILE A 42 -7.32 -3.60 -2.06
C ILE A 42 -8.63 -3.20 -2.73
N ASN A 43 -9.72 -3.85 -2.38
CA ASN A 43 -11.03 -3.52 -2.95
C ASN A 43 -11.86 -2.61 -2.06
N ASP A 44 -11.31 -2.18 -0.93
CA ASP A 44 -12.01 -1.27 -0.04
C ASP A 44 -12.01 0.14 -0.58
N ARG A 45 -12.76 1.00 0.08
CA ARG A 45 -12.79 2.42 -0.24
C ARG A 45 -12.58 3.23 1.01
N TYR A 46 -11.94 4.36 0.86
CA TYR A 46 -11.77 5.32 1.94
C TYR A 46 -12.42 6.61 1.47
N GLY A 47 -13.55 6.96 2.07
CA GLY A 47 -14.33 8.06 1.55
C GLY A 47 -14.82 7.69 0.17
N GLY A 48 -14.55 8.50 -0.80
CA GLY A 48 -14.90 8.20 -2.17
C GLY A 48 -13.79 7.54 -2.96
N ASN A 49 -12.64 7.27 -2.31
CA ASN A 49 -11.45 6.82 -3.02
C ASN A 49 -11.28 5.32 -2.91
N PRO A 50 -11.19 4.62 -4.03
CA PRO A 50 -10.91 3.18 -3.96
C PRO A 50 -9.46 2.94 -3.51
N ALA A 51 -9.27 1.85 -2.77
CA ALA A 51 -7.96 1.51 -2.28
C ALA A 51 -6.94 1.38 -3.41
N ARG A 52 -7.38 0.88 -4.57
CA ARG A 52 -6.48 0.74 -5.70
C ARG A 52 -5.88 2.07 -6.12
N ALA A 53 -6.70 3.12 -6.12
CA ALA A 53 -6.21 4.45 -6.48
C ALA A 53 -5.24 4.97 -5.43
N VAL A 54 -5.54 4.73 -4.16
CA VAL A 54 -4.65 5.15 -3.07
C VAL A 54 -3.29 4.48 -3.20
N VAL A 55 -3.29 3.17 -3.47
CA VAL A 55 -2.03 2.43 -3.60
C VAL A 55 -1.24 2.92 -4.81
N ARG A 56 -1.92 3.17 -5.93
CA ARG A 56 -1.25 3.69 -7.10
C ARG A 56 -0.64 5.05 -6.84
N ASP A 57 -1.37 5.91 -6.12
CA ASP A 57 -0.83 7.22 -5.77
C ASP A 57 0.42 7.08 -4.92
N PHE A 58 0.39 6.15 -3.94
CA PHE A 58 1.55 5.95 -3.12
C PHE A 58 2.75 5.49 -3.97
N LEU A 59 2.52 4.52 -4.84
CA LEU A 59 3.60 4.00 -5.66
C LEU A 59 4.18 5.11 -6.55
N GLY A 60 3.33 5.99 -7.04
CA GLY A 60 3.80 7.10 -7.87
C GLY A 60 4.61 8.13 -7.10
N CYS A 61 4.44 8.20 -5.78
CA CYS A 61 5.15 9.16 -4.95
C CYS A 61 6.33 8.56 -4.22
N SER A 62 6.61 7.29 -4.41
CA SER A 62 7.60 6.59 -3.59
C SER A 62 8.93 6.37 -4.29
N GLY A 63 9.18 7.09 -5.36
CA GLY A 63 10.41 6.89 -6.12
C GLY A 63 11.66 7.12 -5.33
N SER A 64 11.62 8.07 -4.37
CA SER A 64 12.80 8.36 -3.57
C SER A 64 13.00 7.40 -2.41
N TRP A 65 12.04 6.50 -2.17
CA TRP A 65 12.19 5.51 -1.10
C TRP A 65 12.83 4.27 -1.70
N THR A 66 14.06 4.00 -1.29
CA THR A 66 14.85 2.93 -1.89
C THR A 66 15.35 1.98 -0.81
N GLY A 67 15.97 0.90 -1.24
CA GLY A 67 16.51 -0.08 -0.33
C GLY A 67 15.68 -1.35 -0.31
N PRO A 68 16.14 -2.37 0.41
CA PRO A 68 15.46 -3.67 0.40
C PRO A 68 14.04 -3.63 0.92
N THR A 69 13.80 -2.90 2.01
CA THR A 69 12.44 -2.81 2.56
C THR A 69 11.51 -2.12 1.60
N ALA A 70 11.98 -1.01 0.99
CA ALA A 70 11.16 -0.29 0.03
C ALA A 70 10.81 -1.18 -1.15
N ARG A 71 11.79 -1.91 -1.63
CA ARG A 71 11.58 -2.78 -2.78
C ARG A 71 10.59 -3.88 -2.46
N ARG A 72 10.70 -4.47 -1.27
CA ARG A 72 9.80 -5.53 -0.86
C ARG A 72 8.37 -5.03 -0.74
N ILE A 73 8.19 -3.89 -0.09
CA ILE A 73 6.84 -3.35 0.12
C ILE A 73 6.21 -2.91 -1.19
N LYS A 74 7.00 -2.28 -2.07
CA LYS A 74 6.46 -1.86 -3.36
C LYS A 74 6.02 -3.07 -4.17
N ALA A 75 6.81 -4.15 -4.14
CA ALA A 75 6.43 -5.37 -4.84
C ALA A 75 5.16 -5.97 -4.24
N GLU A 76 5.02 -5.92 -2.93
CA GLU A 76 3.83 -6.41 -2.27
C GLU A 76 2.60 -5.64 -2.74
N LEU A 77 2.70 -4.32 -2.80
CA LEU A 77 1.59 -3.49 -3.24
C LEU A 77 1.25 -3.71 -4.71
N VAL A 78 2.26 -3.87 -5.55
CA VAL A 78 2.02 -4.16 -6.96
C VAL A 78 1.28 -5.49 -7.09
N GLY A 79 1.67 -6.48 -6.27
CA GLY A 79 1.00 -7.77 -6.30
C GLY A 79 -0.48 -7.66 -5.93
N LEU A 80 -0.80 -6.82 -4.94
CA LEU A 80 -2.19 -6.62 -4.56
C LEU A 80 -2.98 -5.99 -5.70
N LEU A 81 -2.38 -5.03 -6.40
CA LEU A 81 -3.06 -4.41 -7.53
C LEU A 81 -3.31 -5.40 -8.65
N GLU A 82 -2.34 -6.26 -8.90
CA GLU A 82 -2.49 -7.24 -9.95
C GLU A 82 -3.56 -8.26 -9.61
N ASP A 83 -3.61 -8.67 -8.36
CA ASP A 83 -4.64 -9.61 -7.93
C ASP A 83 -6.03 -8.99 -8.06
N ALA A 84 -6.16 -7.72 -7.73
CA ALA A 84 -7.44 -7.05 -7.85
C ALA A 84 -7.90 -6.98 -9.30
N ARG A 85 -6.96 -6.83 -10.21
CA ARG A 85 -7.33 -6.74 -11.62
C ARG A 85 -7.82 -8.04 -12.19
N ARG A 86 -7.40 -9.14 -11.60
CA ARG A 86 -7.84 -10.43 -12.06
C ARG A 86 -9.28 -10.71 -11.76
N ASP A 87 -9.77 -10.11 -10.72
CA ASP A 87 -11.16 -10.28 -10.38
C ASP A 87 -12.03 -9.42 -11.24
#